data_fb45da41a42ddcb88241f3b273d9cd14
#
_entry.id   fb45da41a42ddcb88241f3b273d9cd14
#
_cell.length_a   1.000
_cell.length_b   1.000
_cell.length_c   1.000
_cell.angle_alpha   90.00
_cell.angle_beta   90.00
_cell.angle_gamma   90.00
#
_symmetry.space_group_name_H-M   'P 1'
#
loop_
_entity.id
_entity.type
_entity.pdbx_description
1 polymer ?
#
loop_
_entity_poly.entity_id
_entity_poly.type
_entity_poly.pdbx_seq_one_letter_code
_entity_poly.pdbx_strand_id
1 'polypeptide(L)'
;MAKSQVKIQQTAGRDALGEFAPEFARLNDDILFGEVWSRNNLLSLRDRSIVTVVALMSQGLTDSSFKYHLESAKKNGVTRTEIAEILTHAAFYAGWPKAWAAFRMAKEVWTGGNADSVAAGSLEAYAQTIIFPVGKPNDAYAKYFIGQSYTAPVITDGVPVVNVTFEPGCRNNW
;
A
#
# COMPACT_ATOMS: atom_id res chain seq x y z
N MET A 1 -12.52 8.36 17.37
CA MET A 1 -12.26 7.02 17.93
C MET A 1 -10.77 6.73 17.80
N ALA A 2 -10.09 6.36 18.90
CA ALA A 2 -8.68 5.96 18.85
C ALA A 2 -8.56 4.64 18.06
N LYS A 3 -7.70 4.59 17.04
CA LYS A 3 -7.42 3.34 16.32
C LYS A 3 -6.82 2.34 17.30
N SER A 4 -7.33 1.12 17.34
CA SER A 4 -6.78 0.06 18.17
C SER A 4 -5.34 -0.24 17.75
N GLN A 5 -4.45 -0.34 18.73
CA GLN A 5 -3.07 -0.74 18.51
C GLN A 5 -3.01 -2.25 18.23
N VAL A 6 -2.35 -2.63 17.14
CA VAL A 6 -2.09 -4.04 16.80
C VAL A 6 -0.65 -4.38 17.17
N LYS A 7 -0.46 -5.37 18.04
CA LYS A 7 0.87 -5.82 18.44
C LYS A 7 1.50 -6.65 17.31
N ILE A 8 2.69 -6.25 16.89
CA ILE A 8 3.50 -7.00 15.93
C ILE A 8 4.33 -8.03 16.67
N GLN A 9 4.27 -9.28 16.22
CA GLN A 9 5.17 -10.35 16.69
C GLN A 9 6.16 -10.67 15.58
N GLN A 10 7.43 -10.74 15.92
CA GLN A 10 8.51 -11.06 15.00
C GLN A 10 9.50 -12.01 15.71
N THR A 11 10.00 -12.97 14.97
CA THR A 11 11.01 -13.94 15.44
C THR A 11 12.23 -14.01 14.52
N ALA A 12 12.21 -13.26 13.42
CA ALA A 12 13.27 -13.33 12.39
C ALA A 12 14.68 -13.06 12.93
N GLY A 13 14.80 -12.20 13.94
CA GLY A 13 16.09 -11.95 14.61
C GLY A 13 16.59 -13.20 15.35
N ARG A 14 15.70 -13.83 16.11
CA ARG A 14 16.03 -15.08 16.85
C ARG A 14 16.30 -16.23 15.91
N ASP A 15 15.49 -16.37 14.85
CA ASP A 15 15.63 -17.45 13.89
C ASP A 15 16.96 -17.36 13.11
N ALA A 16 17.40 -16.15 12.77
CA ALA A 16 18.61 -15.93 11.99
C ALA A 16 19.89 -15.82 12.84
N LEU A 17 19.82 -15.17 13.98
CA LEU A 17 21.00 -14.74 14.75
C LEU A 17 20.91 -15.06 16.25
N GLY A 18 19.88 -15.75 16.72
CA GLY A 18 19.64 -15.96 18.15
C GLY A 18 20.77 -16.63 18.90
N GLU A 19 21.46 -17.60 18.28
CA GLU A 19 22.62 -18.27 18.85
C GLU A 19 23.89 -17.42 18.78
N PHE A 20 24.05 -16.65 17.69
CA PHE A 20 25.28 -15.86 17.47
C PHE A 20 25.22 -14.49 18.16
N ALA A 21 24.07 -13.81 18.12
CA ALA A 21 23.91 -12.48 18.66
C ALA A 21 22.54 -12.32 19.38
N PRO A 22 22.37 -13.01 20.54
CA PRO A 22 21.05 -13.08 21.19
C PRO A 22 20.48 -11.72 21.60
N GLU A 23 21.32 -10.79 22.04
CA GLU A 23 20.85 -9.45 22.41
C GLU A 23 20.42 -8.64 21.19
N PHE A 24 21.13 -8.71 20.07
CA PHE A 24 20.70 -8.10 18.81
C PHE A 24 19.35 -8.67 18.36
N ALA A 25 19.20 -10.00 18.40
CA ALA A 25 17.96 -10.66 18.03
C ALA A 25 16.79 -10.21 18.92
N ARG A 26 17.01 -10.11 20.24
CA ARG A 26 16.03 -9.60 21.19
C ARG A 26 15.62 -8.14 20.87
N LEU A 27 16.60 -7.27 20.63
CA LEU A 27 16.33 -5.86 20.30
C LEU A 27 15.55 -5.74 18.97
N ASN A 28 15.89 -6.56 17.97
CA ASN A 28 15.16 -6.61 16.72
C ASN A 28 13.71 -7.05 16.92
N ASP A 29 13.50 -8.19 17.57
CA ASP A 29 12.18 -8.81 17.63
C ASP A 29 11.26 -8.13 18.65
N ASP A 30 11.76 -7.87 19.86
CA ASP A 30 10.93 -7.37 20.95
C ASP A 30 10.81 -5.84 20.93
N ILE A 31 11.90 -5.12 20.69
CA ILE A 31 11.90 -3.66 20.77
C ILE A 31 11.52 -3.05 19.42
N LEU A 32 12.27 -3.35 18.36
CA LEU A 32 11.97 -2.75 17.06
C LEU A 32 10.56 -3.13 16.59
N PHE A 33 10.27 -4.41 16.46
CA PHE A 33 8.95 -4.86 15.98
C PHE A 33 7.90 -4.88 17.08
N GLY A 34 8.21 -5.46 18.23
CA GLY A 34 7.27 -5.63 19.33
C GLY A 34 6.81 -4.34 19.99
N GLU A 35 7.63 -3.30 20.01
CA GLU A 35 7.29 -1.99 20.57
C GLU A 35 7.19 -0.89 19.53
N VAL A 36 8.25 -0.62 18.75
CA VAL A 36 8.27 0.54 17.84
C VAL A 36 7.28 0.37 16.69
N TRP A 37 7.32 -0.75 15.98
CA TRP A 37 6.35 -1.01 14.90
C TRP A 37 4.92 -1.22 15.41
N SER A 38 4.76 -1.67 16.64
CA SER A 38 3.44 -1.86 17.26
C SER A 38 2.75 -0.56 17.61
N ARG A 39 3.41 0.60 17.59
CA ARG A 39 2.78 1.92 17.77
C ARG A 39 2.03 2.39 16.50
N ASN A 40 1.28 1.47 15.89
CA ASN A 40 0.59 1.71 14.60
C ASN A 40 -0.67 2.60 14.72
N ASN A 41 -1.11 2.91 15.93
CA ASN A 41 -2.10 3.93 16.22
C ASN A 41 -1.55 5.36 16.09
N LEU A 42 -0.23 5.56 16.23
CA LEU A 42 0.45 6.85 16.08
C LEU A 42 0.97 7.07 14.65
N LEU A 43 1.56 6.05 14.05
CA LEU A 43 2.01 6.05 12.66
C LEU A 43 1.65 4.70 12.06
N SER A 44 0.89 4.70 10.96
CA SER A 44 0.39 3.48 10.33
C SER A 44 1.51 2.53 9.91
N LEU A 45 1.24 1.22 9.84
CA LEU A 45 2.20 0.24 9.31
C LEU A 45 2.60 0.56 7.87
N ARG A 46 1.67 1.09 7.09
CA ARG A 46 1.89 1.56 5.73
C ARG A 46 2.94 2.68 5.69
N ASP A 47 2.74 3.72 6.47
CA ASP A 47 3.65 4.87 6.49
C ASP A 47 5.03 4.50 7.07
N ARG A 48 5.07 3.63 8.09
CA ARG A 48 6.33 3.06 8.59
C ARG A 48 7.09 2.31 7.51
N SER A 49 6.39 1.50 6.70
CA SER A 49 7.00 0.79 5.57
C SER A 49 7.57 1.75 4.53
N ILE A 50 6.87 2.83 4.21
CA ILE A 50 7.35 3.87 3.28
C ILE A 50 8.63 4.52 3.83
N VAL A 51 8.61 4.95 5.09
CA VAL A 51 9.77 5.55 5.75
C VAL A 51 10.97 4.61 5.73
N THR A 52 10.76 3.32 6.06
CA THR A 52 11.83 2.32 6.08
C THR A 52 12.40 2.07 4.68
N VAL A 53 11.55 1.91 3.67
CA VAL A 53 11.99 1.72 2.27
C VAL A 53 12.81 2.92 1.79
N VAL A 54 12.33 4.14 2.03
CA VAL A 54 13.07 5.36 1.64
C VAL A 54 14.40 5.47 2.39
N ALA A 55 14.42 5.17 3.70
CA ALA A 55 15.64 5.23 4.50
C ALA A 55 16.70 4.22 4.00
N LEU A 56 16.31 2.98 3.71
CA LEU A 56 17.23 1.95 3.19
C LEU A 56 17.74 2.32 1.80
N MET A 57 16.86 2.72 0.88
CA MET A 57 17.25 3.19 -0.44
C MET A 57 18.25 4.35 -0.35
N SER A 58 17.99 5.32 0.52
CA SER A 58 18.84 6.51 0.67
C SER A 58 20.25 6.17 1.16
N GLN A 59 20.39 5.08 1.91
CA GLN A 59 21.69 4.56 2.33
C GLN A 59 22.35 3.66 1.28
N GLY A 60 21.63 3.27 0.22
CA GLY A 60 22.11 2.32 -0.80
C GLY A 60 22.01 0.86 -0.36
N LEU A 61 21.25 0.57 0.68
CA LEU A 61 21.02 -0.78 1.18
C LEU A 61 19.90 -1.43 0.35
N THR A 62 20.27 -2.06 -0.76
CA THR A 62 19.37 -2.70 -1.72
C THR A 62 19.68 -4.20 -1.83
N ASP A 63 19.66 -4.87 -0.72
CA ASP A 63 19.88 -6.31 -0.56
C ASP A 63 18.56 -7.07 -0.22
N SER A 64 18.69 -8.28 0.30
CA SER A 64 17.53 -9.10 0.71
C SER A 64 16.67 -8.44 1.79
N SER A 65 17.27 -7.64 2.67
CA SER A 65 16.51 -6.91 3.71
C SER A 65 15.65 -5.82 3.09
N PHE A 66 16.15 -5.15 2.07
CA PHE A 66 15.37 -4.18 1.31
C PHE A 66 14.16 -4.84 0.60
N LYS A 67 14.38 -6.02 0.00
CA LYS A 67 13.30 -6.79 -0.61
C LYS A 67 12.20 -7.12 0.39
N TYR A 68 12.58 -7.60 1.58
CA TYR A 68 11.63 -7.86 2.67
C TYR A 68 10.80 -6.63 3.04
N HIS A 69 11.42 -5.44 3.11
CA HIS A 69 10.70 -4.21 3.40
C HIS A 69 9.81 -3.72 2.26
N LEU A 70 10.16 -3.99 1.00
CA LEU A 70 9.27 -3.77 -0.15
C LEU A 70 8.06 -4.69 -0.10
N GLU A 71 8.25 -5.98 0.20
CA GLU A 71 7.16 -6.94 0.37
C GLU A 71 6.24 -6.55 1.53
N SER A 72 6.82 -6.10 2.64
CA SER A 72 6.09 -5.55 3.79
C SER A 72 5.30 -4.31 3.42
N ALA A 73 5.86 -3.39 2.62
CA ALA A 73 5.17 -2.20 2.14
C ALA A 73 3.95 -2.58 1.27
N LYS A 74 4.12 -3.54 0.35
CA LYS A 74 3.04 -4.08 -0.47
C LYS A 74 1.94 -4.70 0.41
N LYS A 75 2.30 -5.54 1.38
CA LYS A 75 1.37 -6.17 2.33
C LYS A 75 0.61 -5.14 3.17
N ASN A 76 1.27 -4.03 3.51
CA ASN A 76 0.68 -2.93 4.28
C ASN A 76 -0.09 -1.92 3.41
N GLY A 77 -0.36 -2.24 2.14
CA GLY A 77 -1.25 -1.50 1.28
C GLY A 77 -0.58 -0.40 0.43
N VAL A 78 0.75 -0.41 0.28
CA VAL A 78 1.42 0.45 -0.71
C VAL A 78 1.22 -0.14 -2.10
N THR A 79 0.58 0.61 -2.98
CA THR A 79 0.28 0.20 -4.34
C THR A 79 1.50 0.31 -5.27
N ARG A 80 1.43 -0.32 -6.44
CA ARG A 80 2.46 -0.21 -7.49
C ARG A 80 2.70 1.23 -7.93
N THR A 81 1.63 1.99 -8.11
CA THR A 81 1.73 3.40 -8.51
C THR A 81 2.38 4.24 -7.42
N GLU A 82 1.99 4.01 -6.18
CA GLU A 82 2.56 4.75 -5.05
C GLU A 82 4.03 4.44 -4.84
N ILE A 83 4.45 3.17 -4.87
CA ILE A 83 5.88 2.86 -4.70
C ILE A 83 6.72 3.46 -5.84
N ALA A 84 6.20 3.47 -7.07
CA ALA A 84 6.88 4.11 -8.18
C ALA A 84 7.07 5.61 -7.94
N GLU A 85 6.03 6.30 -7.46
CA GLU A 85 6.10 7.73 -7.17
C GLU A 85 6.99 8.03 -5.95
N ILE A 86 6.92 7.22 -4.90
CA ILE A 86 7.77 7.34 -3.70
C ILE A 86 9.26 7.25 -4.08
N LEU A 87 9.64 6.22 -4.86
CA LEU A 87 11.03 6.03 -5.28
C LEU A 87 11.48 7.11 -6.27
N THR A 88 10.60 7.58 -7.15
CA THR A 88 10.87 8.70 -8.07
C THR A 88 11.14 9.97 -7.27
N HIS A 89 10.27 10.32 -6.33
CA HIS A 89 10.47 11.48 -5.48
C HIS A 89 11.79 11.36 -4.69
N ALA A 90 12.02 10.23 -4.05
CA ALA A 90 13.22 9.99 -3.26
C ALA A 90 14.52 10.04 -4.10
N ALA A 91 14.47 9.75 -5.41
CA ALA A 91 15.62 9.82 -6.29
C ALA A 91 16.28 11.21 -6.34
N PHE A 92 15.50 12.28 -6.22
CA PHE A 92 15.99 13.66 -6.20
C PHE A 92 16.78 14.01 -4.93
N TYR A 93 16.54 13.28 -3.84
CA TYR A 93 17.18 13.50 -2.53
C TYR A 93 18.29 12.48 -2.24
N ALA A 94 18.13 11.23 -2.71
CA ALA A 94 19.04 10.12 -2.43
C ALA A 94 20.01 9.81 -3.59
N GLY A 95 19.69 10.26 -4.81
CA GLY A 95 20.46 10.05 -6.01
C GLY A 95 19.94 8.91 -6.90
N TRP A 96 20.05 9.13 -8.22
CA TRP A 96 19.53 8.25 -9.26
C TRP A 96 20.07 6.82 -9.26
N PRO A 97 21.39 6.57 -9.03
CA PRO A 97 21.90 5.19 -9.02
C PRO A 97 21.23 4.32 -7.94
N LYS A 98 20.97 4.88 -6.76
CA LYS A 98 20.28 4.19 -5.68
C LYS A 98 18.81 3.91 -6.02
N ALA A 99 18.14 4.89 -6.65
CA ALA A 99 16.79 4.72 -7.13
C ALA A 99 16.68 3.61 -8.19
N TRP A 100 17.61 3.54 -9.15
CA TRP A 100 17.65 2.47 -10.14
C TRP A 100 17.78 1.08 -9.50
N ALA A 101 18.62 0.94 -8.47
CA ALA A 101 18.75 -0.31 -7.73
C ALA A 101 17.43 -0.67 -7.00
N ALA A 102 16.82 0.30 -6.34
CA ALA A 102 15.55 0.13 -5.65
C ALA A 102 14.41 -0.23 -6.62
N PHE A 103 14.33 0.42 -7.79
CA PHE A 103 13.31 0.13 -8.81
C PHE A 103 13.41 -1.29 -9.38
N ARG A 104 14.62 -1.82 -9.60
CA ARG A 104 14.77 -3.21 -10.04
C ARG A 104 14.10 -4.18 -9.07
N MET A 105 14.35 -4.02 -7.77
CA MET A 105 13.76 -4.87 -6.73
C MET A 105 12.26 -4.60 -6.54
N ALA A 106 11.84 -3.35 -6.56
CA ALA A 106 10.42 -3.00 -6.49
C ALA A 106 9.63 -3.61 -7.66
N LYS A 107 10.18 -3.56 -8.88
CA LYS A 107 9.57 -4.22 -10.04
C LYS A 107 9.35 -5.71 -9.78
N GLU A 108 10.32 -6.44 -9.26
CA GLU A 108 10.18 -7.86 -8.94
C GLU A 108 9.04 -8.10 -7.93
N VAL A 109 8.98 -7.32 -6.85
CA VAL A 109 7.97 -7.46 -5.81
C VAL A 109 6.56 -7.18 -6.33
N TRP A 110 6.38 -6.15 -7.15
CA TRP A 110 5.05 -5.79 -7.68
C TRP A 110 4.67 -6.47 -9.00
N THR A 111 5.62 -7.12 -9.72
CA THR A 111 5.33 -7.90 -10.94
C THR A 111 5.42 -9.42 -10.74
N GLY A 112 6.10 -9.89 -9.71
CA GLY A 112 6.32 -11.32 -9.40
C GLY A 112 5.14 -12.08 -8.78
N GLY A 113 3.99 -11.45 -8.63
CA GLY A 113 2.70 -12.11 -8.50
C GLY A 113 1.82 -11.50 -9.55
N ASN A 114 0.87 -12.20 -10.13
CA ASN A 114 -0.10 -11.70 -11.10
C ASN A 114 -0.67 -10.33 -10.66
N ALA A 115 0.07 -9.27 -10.91
CA ALA A 115 -0.08 -7.99 -10.24
C ALA A 115 -0.42 -6.92 -11.25
N ASP A 116 -1.47 -7.16 -11.98
CA ASP A 116 -2.43 -6.15 -12.37
C ASP A 116 -3.85 -6.54 -11.90
N SER A 117 -3.91 -7.50 -11.00
CA SER A 117 -4.90 -7.46 -9.94
C SER A 117 -4.24 -6.66 -8.76
N VAL A 118 -4.39 -5.31 -8.73
CA VAL A 118 -5.41 -4.87 -7.78
C VAL A 118 -6.38 -5.99 -7.85
N ALA A 119 -6.39 -6.90 -6.85
CA ALA A 119 -7.47 -7.82 -6.81
C ALA A 119 -8.63 -6.93 -7.20
N ALA A 120 -9.19 -7.18 -8.38
CA ALA A 120 -10.52 -6.76 -8.63
C ALA A 120 -11.23 -7.43 -7.48
N GLY A 121 -11.10 -6.80 -6.31
CA GLY A 121 -11.88 -7.08 -5.17
C GLY A 121 -13.20 -6.97 -5.83
N SER A 122 -13.97 -8.03 -5.83
CA SER A 122 -15.25 -8.02 -6.47
C SER A 122 -15.87 -6.67 -6.14
N LEU A 123 -16.69 -6.10 -6.98
CA LEU A 123 -17.38 -4.85 -6.71
C LEU A 123 -17.94 -4.84 -5.28
N GLU A 124 -18.26 -6.03 -4.75
CA GLU A 124 -18.68 -6.28 -3.37
C GLU A 124 -17.57 -6.00 -2.33
N ALA A 125 -16.36 -6.42 -2.58
CA ALA A 125 -15.23 -6.16 -1.67
C ALA A 125 -14.86 -4.67 -1.65
N TYR A 126 -14.90 -4.01 -2.80
CA TYR A 126 -14.73 -2.56 -2.89
C TYR A 126 -15.86 -1.82 -2.16
N ALA A 127 -17.11 -2.25 -2.32
CA ALA A 127 -18.27 -1.65 -1.66
C ALA A 127 -18.17 -1.66 -0.13
N GLN A 128 -17.42 -2.60 0.45
CA GLN A 128 -17.19 -2.66 1.91
C GLN A 128 -16.11 -1.67 2.40
N THR A 129 -15.32 -1.09 1.51
CA THR A 129 -14.21 -0.18 1.85
C THR A 129 -14.55 1.29 1.67
N ILE A 130 -15.62 1.62 0.98
CA ILE A 130 -16.04 3.00 0.68
C ILE A 130 -17.17 3.48 1.59
N ILE A 131 -17.21 4.81 1.80
CA ILE A 131 -18.23 5.45 2.65
C ILE A 131 -19.59 5.52 1.94
N PHE A 132 -19.59 5.75 0.62
CA PHE A 132 -20.80 5.89 -0.18
C PHE A 132 -21.09 4.60 -0.94
N PRO A 133 -22.38 4.21 -1.12
CA PRO A 133 -22.71 2.99 -1.84
C PRO A 133 -22.25 3.06 -3.31
N VAL A 134 -21.81 1.93 -3.87
CA VAL A 134 -21.43 1.81 -5.28
C VAL A 134 -22.62 2.09 -6.19
N GLY A 135 -23.78 1.54 -5.84
CA GLY A 135 -25.03 1.73 -6.58
C GLY A 135 -25.26 0.72 -7.70
N LYS A 136 -26.09 1.11 -8.67
CA LYS A 136 -26.48 0.31 -9.82
C LYS A 136 -25.67 0.70 -11.07
N PRO A 137 -25.56 -0.18 -12.09
CA PRO A 137 -24.98 0.18 -13.37
C PRO A 137 -25.55 1.50 -13.91
N ASN A 138 -24.67 2.35 -14.41
CA ASN A 138 -25.01 3.69 -14.88
C ASN A 138 -25.42 3.67 -16.36
N ASP A 139 -26.40 2.84 -16.70
CA ASP A 139 -26.83 2.60 -18.09
C ASP A 139 -27.41 3.86 -18.77
N ALA A 140 -28.09 4.71 -18.01
CA ALA A 140 -28.71 5.93 -18.52
C ALA A 140 -27.68 6.92 -19.11
N TYR A 141 -26.44 6.90 -18.61
CA TYR A 141 -25.38 7.79 -19.06
C TYR A 141 -24.22 7.03 -19.73
N ALA A 142 -24.38 5.74 -20.02
CA ALA A 142 -23.34 4.87 -20.60
C ALA A 142 -22.68 5.45 -21.86
N LYS A 143 -23.43 6.20 -22.68
CA LYS A 143 -22.90 6.85 -23.88
C LYS A 143 -21.80 7.89 -23.64
N TYR A 144 -21.68 8.39 -22.43
CA TYR A 144 -20.66 9.37 -22.04
C TYR A 144 -19.40 8.76 -21.44
N PHE A 145 -19.36 7.43 -21.31
CA PHE A 145 -18.24 6.72 -20.71
C PHE A 145 -17.77 5.55 -21.59
N ILE A 146 -16.49 5.29 -21.55
CA ILE A 146 -15.89 4.06 -22.09
C ILE A 146 -15.52 3.20 -20.88
N GLY A 147 -16.16 2.04 -20.74
CA GLY A 147 -16.05 1.18 -19.56
C GLY A 147 -17.27 1.28 -18.64
N GLN A 148 -17.28 0.50 -17.59
CA GLN A 148 -18.41 0.41 -16.67
C GLN A 148 -18.34 1.48 -15.59
N SER A 149 -19.48 2.12 -15.33
CA SER A 149 -19.68 3.01 -14.17
C SER A 149 -20.96 2.67 -13.44
N TYR A 150 -21.07 3.11 -12.20
CA TYR A 150 -22.20 2.85 -11.31
C TYR A 150 -22.64 4.15 -10.66
N THR A 151 -23.93 4.25 -10.34
CA THR A 151 -24.50 5.42 -9.66
C THR A 151 -25.33 5.02 -8.47
N ALA A 152 -25.16 5.77 -7.37
CA ALA A 152 -25.99 5.63 -6.18
C ALA A 152 -26.47 7.00 -5.70
N PRO A 153 -27.76 7.20 -5.47
CA PRO A 153 -28.24 8.42 -4.84
C PRO A 153 -27.75 8.48 -3.38
N VAL A 154 -27.21 9.64 -3.00
CA VAL A 154 -26.74 9.93 -1.62
C VAL A 154 -27.73 10.86 -0.93
N ILE A 155 -28.21 11.88 -1.63
CA ILE A 155 -29.24 12.81 -1.16
C ILE A 155 -30.34 12.85 -2.23
N THR A 156 -31.57 12.60 -1.84
CA THR A 156 -32.73 12.60 -2.72
C THR A 156 -33.68 13.79 -2.46
N ASP A 157 -33.54 14.42 -1.30
CA ASP A 157 -34.35 15.56 -0.87
C ASP A 157 -33.56 16.88 -1.05
N GLY A 158 -34.15 17.86 -1.73
CA GLY A 158 -33.52 19.13 -2.04
C GLY A 158 -32.61 19.06 -3.28
N VAL A 159 -31.33 19.44 -3.14
CA VAL A 159 -30.36 19.30 -4.24
C VAL A 159 -29.90 17.85 -4.32
N PRO A 160 -30.17 17.14 -5.42
CA PRO A 160 -29.80 15.73 -5.52
C PRO A 160 -28.27 15.58 -5.59
N VAL A 161 -27.73 14.70 -4.74
CA VAL A 161 -26.32 14.31 -4.76
C VAL A 161 -26.23 12.83 -5.10
N VAL A 162 -25.38 12.50 -6.06
CA VAL A 162 -25.20 11.13 -6.56
C VAL A 162 -23.72 10.76 -6.44
N ASN A 163 -23.44 9.61 -5.87
CA ASN A 163 -22.11 8.99 -5.96
C ASN A 163 -21.96 8.30 -7.32
N VAL A 164 -20.84 8.53 -7.99
CA VAL A 164 -20.50 7.84 -9.24
C VAL A 164 -19.22 7.06 -9.02
N THR A 165 -19.30 5.75 -9.21
CA THR A 165 -18.16 4.83 -9.10
C THR A 165 -17.75 4.36 -10.49
N PHE A 166 -16.45 4.34 -10.77
CA PHE A 166 -15.90 3.91 -12.04
C PHE A 166 -15.05 2.65 -11.84
N GLU A 167 -15.21 1.68 -12.73
CA GLU A 167 -14.26 0.56 -12.79
C GLU A 167 -12.88 1.01 -13.28
N PRO A 168 -11.81 0.28 -12.91
CA PRO A 168 -10.48 0.56 -13.42
C PRO A 168 -10.48 0.59 -14.96
N GLY A 169 -9.95 1.68 -15.55
CA GLY A 169 -9.92 1.88 -16.99
C GLY A 169 -11.17 2.56 -17.59
N CYS A 170 -12.22 2.78 -16.80
CA CYS A 170 -13.33 3.60 -17.24
C CYS A 170 -12.88 5.02 -17.53
N ARG A 171 -13.31 5.58 -18.67
CA ARG A 171 -12.94 6.91 -19.13
C ARG A 171 -14.18 7.71 -19.49
N ASN A 172 -14.13 8.99 -19.19
CA ASN A 172 -15.12 9.96 -19.65
C ASN A 172 -14.90 10.23 -21.14
N ASN A 173 -15.97 10.32 -21.89
CA ASN A 173 -15.97 10.51 -23.36
C ASN A 173 -16.59 11.87 -23.74
N TRP A 174 -16.23 12.91 -22.98
CA TRP A 174 -16.64 14.29 -23.32
C TRP A 174 -15.84 14.83 -24.47
#